data_e02b9c2e18163bc3007835ce57c193e6
#
_entry.id   e02b9c2e18163bc3007835ce57c193e6
#
_cell.length_a   1.000
_cell.length_b   1.000
_cell.length_c   1.000
_cell.angle_alpha   90.00
_cell.angle_beta   90.00
_cell.angle_gamma   90.00
#
_symmetry.space_group_name_H-M   'P 1'
#
loop_
_entity.id
_entity.type
_entity.pdbx_description
1 polymer ?
#
loop_
_entity_poly.entity_id
_entity_poly.type
_entity_poly.pdbx_seq_one_letter_code
_entity_poly.pdbx_strand_id
1 'polypeptide(L)'
;MPYLFTSESVSEGHPDKVADQISDALIDQFLAFDTESKVACETLVTTGQVVLAGEVKSKAYLDVQKIARDVINQIGYTKGEYMFDGNSCGVFSAIHEQSPDINQGVERQNKEDQGAGDQGMMFGYATSETDNYMPLALDLAHALLIELAAIRRENNEIKYLRPDAKSQVTLEYSDDNQPIRIDSIVISTQHDDFDSEEAMLAKIREDIIGILIPRVKAKYPKYAHLFNDGIKFHINPTGKFVIGGPHGDTGLTGRKIIVDTYGGKGAHGGGAFSGKDPSKVDRSAAYATRHIAKNLVAAGVCSEVLVQVSYAIGVAQPMGIYVNTYGTSKVGLNDSEIAKKVEAIFDMRPYAIETRFKLRNPIYSETAAYGHFGKESKTISKTFISHDGNSVTKEVELFTWEKLDHVDAVKSAFGL
;
A
#
# COMPACT_ATOMS: atom_id res chain seq x y z
N MET A 1 10.09 29.07 -10.04
CA MET A 1 10.49 28.39 -11.31
C MET A 1 9.89 27.00 -11.31
N PRO A 2 9.37 26.49 -12.43
CA PRO A 2 8.88 25.13 -12.52
C PRO A 2 9.91 24.10 -12.02
N TYR A 3 9.46 23.02 -11.44
CA TYR A 3 10.33 21.96 -10.89
C TYR A 3 9.83 20.59 -11.29
N LEU A 4 10.75 19.60 -11.31
CA LEU A 4 10.43 18.21 -11.59
C LEU A 4 10.27 17.45 -10.28
N PHE A 5 9.23 16.62 -10.20
CA PHE A 5 9.01 15.67 -9.12
C PHE A 5 8.72 14.27 -9.68
N THR A 6 9.31 13.26 -9.07
CA THR A 6 9.23 11.87 -9.53
C THR A 6 8.68 10.98 -8.44
N SER A 7 7.76 10.10 -8.80
CA SER A 7 7.33 8.95 -7.98
C SER A 7 7.46 7.66 -8.76
N GLU A 8 7.57 6.56 -8.03
CA GLU A 8 7.68 5.22 -8.59
C GLU A 8 6.66 4.27 -8.00
N SER A 9 6.39 3.18 -8.70
CA SER A 9 5.60 2.05 -8.24
C SER A 9 6.23 0.73 -8.69
N VAL A 10 5.83 -0.35 -8.03
CA VAL A 10 6.18 -1.72 -8.41
C VAL A 10 4.92 -2.58 -8.50
N SER A 11 4.94 -3.57 -9.39
CA SER A 11 3.80 -4.46 -9.60
C SER A 11 3.61 -5.44 -8.44
N GLU A 12 2.45 -6.09 -8.41
CA GLU A 12 2.15 -7.19 -7.50
C GLU A 12 3.15 -8.36 -7.60
N GLY A 13 3.80 -8.52 -8.75
CA GLY A 13 4.82 -9.54 -8.99
C GLY A 13 6.24 -9.14 -8.62
N HIS A 14 6.47 -7.89 -8.21
CA HIS A 14 7.76 -7.48 -7.68
C HIS A 14 8.12 -8.30 -6.42
N PRO A 15 9.36 -8.78 -6.24
CA PRO A 15 9.71 -9.66 -5.11
C PRO A 15 9.28 -9.14 -3.74
N ASP A 16 9.53 -7.86 -3.43
CA ASP A 16 9.11 -7.28 -2.15
C ASP A 16 7.57 -7.25 -2.01
N LYS A 17 6.81 -7.03 -3.10
CA LYS A 17 5.35 -7.04 -3.06
C LYS A 17 4.76 -8.45 -3.02
N VAL A 18 5.45 -9.46 -3.55
CA VAL A 18 5.12 -10.87 -3.31
C VAL A 18 5.24 -11.18 -1.82
N ALA A 19 6.32 -10.74 -1.18
CA ALA A 19 6.53 -10.92 0.26
C ALA A 19 5.44 -10.23 1.10
N ASP A 20 5.11 -8.96 0.78
CA ASP A 20 4.04 -8.21 1.45
C ASP A 20 2.68 -8.90 1.31
N GLN A 21 2.32 -9.38 0.13
CA GLN A 21 1.05 -10.05 -0.12
C GLN A 21 0.93 -11.39 0.64
N ILE A 22 2.01 -12.15 0.75
CA ILE A 22 2.03 -13.38 1.55
C ILE A 22 1.84 -13.04 3.03
N SER A 23 2.57 -12.05 3.55
CA SER A 23 2.46 -11.64 4.94
C SER A 23 1.05 -11.12 5.29
N ASP A 24 0.43 -10.31 4.44
CA ASP A 24 -0.93 -9.80 4.68
C ASP A 24 -2.02 -10.88 4.49
N ALA A 25 -1.81 -11.85 3.61
CA ALA A 25 -2.70 -13.00 3.52
C ALA A 25 -2.69 -13.85 4.80
N LEU A 26 -1.53 -13.99 5.47
CA LEU A 26 -1.44 -14.63 6.78
C LEU A 26 -2.23 -13.84 7.84
N ILE A 27 -2.10 -12.50 7.89
CA ILE A 27 -2.89 -11.65 8.78
C ILE A 27 -4.39 -11.90 8.59
N ASP A 28 -4.86 -11.84 7.35
CA ASP A 28 -6.27 -12.03 7.02
C ASP A 28 -6.79 -13.40 7.47
N GLN A 29 -6.02 -14.45 7.23
CA GLN A 29 -6.40 -15.81 7.64
C GLN A 29 -6.47 -15.93 9.16
N PHE A 30 -5.50 -15.40 9.91
CA PHE A 30 -5.55 -15.42 11.38
C PHE A 30 -6.76 -14.66 11.90
N LEU A 31 -7.01 -13.44 11.43
CA LEU A 31 -8.13 -12.60 11.86
C LEU A 31 -9.50 -13.17 11.43
N ALA A 32 -9.56 -13.94 10.36
CA ALA A 32 -10.79 -14.57 9.93
C ALA A 32 -11.31 -15.59 10.96
N PHE A 33 -10.42 -16.34 11.62
CA PHE A 33 -10.76 -17.36 12.59
C PHE A 33 -10.62 -16.92 14.05
N ASP A 34 -9.78 -15.94 14.33
CA ASP A 34 -9.58 -15.35 15.66
C ASP A 34 -9.30 -13.85 15.56
N THR A 35 -10.31 -13.03 15.80
CA THR A 35 -10.20 -11.57 15.71
C THR A 35 -9.26 -10.95 16.76
N GLU A 36 -8.92 -11.69 17.82
CA GLU A 36 -7.97 -11.25 18.85
C GLU A 36 -6.52 -11.65 18.53
N SER A 37 -6.28 -12.27 17.37
CA SER A 37 -4.94 -12.66 16.93
C SER A 37 -3.95 -11.51 17.00
N LYS A 38 -2.75 -11.78 17.51
CA LYS A 38 -1.58 -10.91 17.46
C LYS A 38 -0.60 -11.55 16.46
N VAL A 39 -0.25 -10.80 15.45
CA VAL A 39 0.55 -11.32 14.32
C VAL A 39 1.60 -10.31 13.94
N ALA A 40 2.84 -10.74 13.89
CA ALA A 40 3.95 -10.06 13.28
C ALA A 40 4.67 -11.08 12.40
N CYS A 41 4.31 -11.14 11.12
CA CYS A 41 4.85 -12.12 10.17
C CYS A 41 5.56 -11.43 9.03
N GLU A 42 6.80 -11.76 8.82
CA GLU A 42 7.64 -11.31 7.73
C GLU A 42 7.92 -12.45 6.77
N THR A 43 8.02 -12.13 5.50
CA THR A 43 8.27 -13.08 4.41
C THR A 43 9.53 -12.67 3.66
N LEU A 44 10.39 -13.66 3.39
CA LEU A 44 11.48 -13.56 2.42
C LEU A 44 11.13 -14.46 1.24
N VAL A 45 11.28 -13.95 0.03
CA VAL A 45 11.17 -14.71 -1.22
C VAL A 45 12.45 -14.59 -2.03
N THR A 46 12.92 -15.70 -2.59
CA THR A 46 14.09 -15.75 -3.47
C THR A 46 13.94 -16.91 -4.44
N THR A 47 14.96 -17.21 -5.27
CA THR A 47 14.91 -18.32 -6.24
C THR A 47 14.42 -19.60 -5.60
N GLY A 48 13.25 -20.08 -6.03
CA GLY A 48 12.69 -21.35 -5.61
C GLY A 48 12.35 -21.48 -4.11
N GLN A 49 12.36 -20.40 -3.33
CA GLN A 49 12.20 -20.46 -1.88
C GLN A 49 11.36 -19.31 -1.31
N VAL A 50 10.59 -19.66 -0.26
CA VAL A 50 9.87 -18.74 0.62
C VAL A 50 10.23 -19.06 2.07
N VAL A 51 10.57 -18.06 2.85
CA VAL A 51 10.77 -18.19 4.31
C VAL A 51 9.76 -17.28 5.00
N LEU A 52 8.93 -17.88 5.86
CA LEU A 52 7.97 -17.19 6.73
C LEU A 52 8.57 -17.14 8.13
N ALA A 53 8.71 -15.97 8.71
CA ALA A 53 9.27 -15.79 10.05
C ALA A 53 8.43 -14.80 10.86
N GLY A 54 8.53 -14.87 12.18
CA GLY A 54 7.85 -13.94 13.07
C GLY A 54 7.10 -14.59 14.22
N GLU A 55 6.24 -13.82 14.87
CA GLU A 55 5.55 -14.21 16.09
C GLU A 55 4.03 -14.15 15.91
N VAL A 56 3.34 -15.16 16.39
CA VAL A 56 1.88 -15.27 16.37
C VAL A 56 1.33 -15.71 17.73
N LYS A 57 0.29 -15.02 18.19
CA LYS A 57 -0.58 -15.47 19.29
C LYS A 57 -2.01 -15.55 18.73
N SER A 58 -2.50 -16.75 18.50
CA SER A 58 -3.82 -16.99 17.90
C SER A 58 -4.36 -18.34 18.35
N LYS A 59 -5.70 -18.46 18.33
CA LYS A 59 -6.40 -19.75 18.48
C LYS A 59 -6.59 -20.46 17.12
N ALA A 60 -6.33 -19.75 16.02
CA ALA A 60 -6.46 -20.30 14.68
C ALA A 60 -5.28 -21.24 14.37
N TYR A 61 -5.57 -22.39 13.79
CA TYR A 61 -4.58 -23.31 13.22
C TYR A 61 -4.64 -23.27 11.70
N LEU A 62 -3.56 -22.83 11.06
CA LEU A 62 -3.51 -22.55 9.63
C LEU A 62 -2.42 -23.36 8.92
N ASP A 63 -2.68 -23.72 7.67
CA ASP A 63 -1.66 -24.20 6.74
C ASP A 63 -0.97 -23.00 6.07
N VAL A 64 0.03 -22.44 6.75
CA VAL A 64 0.76 -21.26 6.29
C VAL A 64 1.49 -21.50 4.96
N GLN A 65 1.89 -22.75 4.67
CA GLN A 65 2.53 -23.09 3.40
C GLN A 65 1.54 -23.01 2.25
N LYS A 66 0.33 -23.56 2.46
CA LYS A 66 -0.74 -23.48 1.45
C LYS A 66 -1.13 -22.03 1.17
N ILE A 67 -1.26 -21.19 2.19
CA ILE A 67 -1.60 -19.77 2.05
C ILE A 67 -0.55 -19.08 1.18
N ALA A 68 0.75 -19.27 1.46
CA ALA A 68 1.83 -18.68 0.68
C ALA A 68 1.78 -19.12 -0.80
N ARG A 69 1.55 -20.44 -1.06
CA ARG A 69 1.42 -20.98 -2.42
C ARG A 69 0.23 -20.40 -3.18
N ASP A 70 -0.91 -20.27 -2.51
CA ASP A 70 -2.12 -19.71 -3.12
C ASP A 70 -1.89 -18.27 -3.56
N VAL A 71 -1.22 -17.45 -2.74
CA VAL A 71 -0.85 -16.06 -3.08
C VAL A 71 0.09 -16.02 -4.29
N ILE A 72 1.15 -16.84 -4.31
CA ILE A 72 2.12 -16.91 -5.40
C ILE A 72 1.43 -17.27 -6.72
N ASN A 73 0.52 -18.27 -6.68
CA ASN A 73 -0.26 -18.68 -7.85
C ASN A 73 -1.22 -17.58 -8.31
N GLN A 74 -1.88 -16.88 -7.38
CA GLN A 74 -2.79 -15.77 -7.69
C GLN A 74 -2.07 -14.58 -8.35
N ILE A 75 -0.84 -14.30 -7.96
CA ILE A 75 0.02 -13.28 -8.59
C ILE A 75 0.35 -13.67 -10.03
N GLY A 76 0.48 -14.97 -10.31
CA GLY A 76 0.76 -15.48 -11.65
C GLY A 76 2.13 -16.17 -11.79
N TYR A 77 2.81 -16.45 -10.69
CA TYR A 77 4.00 -17.31 -10.69
C TYR A 77 3.56 -18.79 -10.66
N THR A 78 3.21 -19.30 -11.84
CA THR A 78 2.60 -20.63 -12.02
C THR A 78 3.42 -21.56 -12.89
N LYS A 79 4.58 -21.11 -13.41
CA LYS A 79 5.40 -21.85 -14.36
C LYS A 79 6.80 -22.09 -13.76
N GLY A 80 7.28 -23.33 -13.81
CA GLY A 80 8.60 -23.71 -13.32
C GLY A 80 9.77 -22.98 -14.02
N GLU A 81 9.57 -22.53 -15.28
CA GLU A 81 10.56 -21.72 -16.01
C GLU A 81 10.85 -20.35 -15.37
N TYR A 82 9.97 -19.88 -14.50
CA TYR A 82 10.20 -18.64 -13.73
C TYR A 82 11.18 -18.85 -12.57
N MET A 83 11.60 -20.09 -12.31
CA MET A 83 12.48 -20.52 -11.20
C MET A 83 11.95 -20.07 -9.82
N PHE A 84 10.69 -19.71 -9.77
CA PHE A 84 9.87 -19.41 -8.59
C PHE A 84 8.41 -19.57 -8.99
N ASP A 85 7.74 -20.58 -8.45
CA ASP A 85 6.32 -20.83 -8.69
C ASP A 85 5.64 -21.44 -7.45
N GLY A 86 4.32 -21.23 -7.33
CA GLY A 86 3.57 -21.61 -6.16
C GLY A 86 3.47 -23.12 -5.93
N ASN A 87 3.68 -23.95 -6.95
CA ASN A 87 3.53 -25.41 -6.83
C ASN A 87 4.85 -26.09 -6.43
N SER A 88 6.02 -25.56 -6.86
CA SER A 88 7.31 -26.22 -6.70
C SER A 88 8.28 -25.54 -5.73
N CYS A 89 8.11 -24.26 -5.39
CA CYS A 89 9.02 -23.57 -4.46
C CYS A 89 9.01 -24.22 -3.07
N GLY A 90 10.15 -24.24 -2.39
CA GLY A 90 10.24 -24.63 -0.98
C GLY A 90 9.62 -23.55 -0.10
N VAL A 91 8.73 -23.90 0.82
CA VAL A 91 8.16 -22.98 1.81
C VAL A 91 8.59 -23.40 3.20
N PHE A 92 9.38 -22.57 3.87
CA PHE A 92 9.89 -22.80 5.21
C PHE A 92 9.17 -21.87 6.19
N SER A 93 8.80 -22.41 7.36
CA SER A 93 8.19 -21.64 8.42
C SER A 93 9.07 -21.63 9.67
N ALA A 94 9.42 -20.44 10.13
CA ALA A 94 10.07 -20.14 11.41
C ALA A 94 9.15 -19.23 12.25
N ILE A 95 7.84 -19.39 12.11
CA ILE A 95 6.85 -18.68 12.94
C ILE A 95 6.78 -19.37 14.30
N HIS A 96 6.87 -18.59 15.38
CA HIS A 96 6.81 -19.06 16.75
C HIS A 96 5.79 -18.27 17.57
N GLU A 97 5.57 -18.67 18.84
CA GLU A 97 4.64 -17.98 19.74
C GLU A 97 5.20 -16.61 20.17
N GLN A 98 4.31 -15.62 20.29
CA GLN A 98 4.67 -14.27 20.71
C GLN A 98 5.21 -14.25 22.15
N SER A 99 6.27 -13.46 22.39
CA SER A 99 6.84 -13.27 23.72
C SER A 99 5.82 -12.69 24.70
N PRO A 100 5.68 -13.28 25.92
CA PRO A 100 4.82 -12.74 26.98
C PRO A 100 5.20 -11.31 27.40
N ASP A 101 6.48 -10.95 27.33
CA ASP A 101 6.99 -9.65 27.77
C ASP A 101 6.48 -8.49 26.91
N ILE A 102 6.38 -8.68 25.61
CA ILE A 102 5.83 -7.67 24.71
C ILE A 102 4.33 -7.48 24.96
N ASN A 103 3.63 -8.56 25.24
CA ASN A 103 2.18 -8.55 25.42
C ASN A 103 1.73 -7.76 26.67
N GLN A 104 2.55 -7.70 27.74
CA GLN A 104 2.24 -6.96 28.97
C GLN A 104 2.03 -5.46 28.76
N GLY A 105 2.72 -4.86 27.76
CA GLY A 105 2.59 -3.45 27.41
C GLY A 105 1.30 -3.12 26.65
N VAL A 106 0.75 -4.08 25.91
CA VAL A 106 -0.36 -3.91 24.99
C VAL A 106 -1.70 -4.26 25.63
N GLU A 107 -1.80 -5.43 26.28
CA GLU A 107 -3.05 -5.90 26.88
C GLU A 107 -3.29 -5.21 28.23
N ARG A 108 -4.49 -4.65 28.43
CA ARG A 108 -4.96 -4.01 29.65
C ARG A 108 -6.31 -4.61 30.05
N GLN A 109 -6.66 -4.50 31.33
CA GLN A 109 -7.97 -4.95 31.84
C GLN A 109 -9.13 -4.23 31.14
N ASN A 110 -8.96 -2.92 30.91
CA ASN A 110 -9.89 -2.13 30.10
C ASN A 110 -9.29 -1.97 28.68
N LYS A 111 -10.03 -2.38 27.66
CA LYS A 111 -9.58 -2.31 26.27
C LYS A 111 -9.28 -0.88 25.79
N GLU A 112 -9.98 0.12 26.35
CA GLU A 112 -9.73 1.53 26.04
C GLU A 112 -8.34 2.02 26.45
N ASP A 113 -7.71 1.35 27.43
CA ASP A 113 -6.37 1.65 27.93
C ASP A 113 -5.28 0.84 27.21
N GLN A 114 -5.61 0.16 26.09
CA GLN A 114 -4.65 -0.57 25.27
C GLN A 114 -3.49 0.34 24.92
N GLY A 115 -2.27 -0.04 25.33
CA GLY A 115 -1.05 0.70 25.01
C GLY A 115 -0.61 0.49 23.56
N ALA A 116 0.16 1.43 23.04
CA ALA A 116 0.84 1.26 21.77
C ALA A 116 1.79 0.06 21.83
N GLY A 117 1.75 -0.80 20.79
CA GLY A 117 2.58 -2.01 20.72
C GLY A 117 4.07 -1.73 20.51
N ASP A 118 4.40 -0.51 20.12
CA ASP A 118 5.77 -0.02 19.97
C ASP A 118 5.83 1.50 20.12
N GLN A 119 7.03 2.04 20.28
CA GLN A 119 7.30 3.45 20.07
C GLN A 119 7.36 3.76 18.58
N GLY A 120 7.11 5.00 18.20
CA GLY A 120 7.28 5.40 16.80
C GLY A 120 6.59 6.70 16.45
N MET A 121 6.80 7.13 15.21
CA MET A 121 6.12 8.24 14.58
C MET A 121 5.48 7.77 13.28
N MET A 122 4.23 8.13 13.03
CA MET A 122 3.46 7.76 11.86
C MET A 122 2.95 9.01 11.18
N PHE A 123 2.84 8.94 9.86
CA PHE A 123 2.47 10.08 9.03
C PHE A 123 1.28 9.79 8.15
N GLY A 124 0.43 10.81 8.00
CA GLY A 124 -0.61 10.87 7.00
C GLY A 124 -0.43 12.10 6.13
N TYR A 125 -0.68 11.96 4.84
CA TYR A 125 -0.60 13.02 3.87
C TYR A 125 -1.84 13.02 2.98
N ALA A 126 -2.26 14.20 2.53
CA ALA A 126 -3.29 14.38 1.53
C ALA A 126 -3.05 15.67 0.74
N THR A 127 -3.43 15.66 -0.52
CA THR A 127 -3.38 16.81 -1.43
C THR A 127 -4.64 16.87 -2.28
N SER A 128 -5.02 18.06 -2.72
CA SER A 128 -6.15 18.26 -3.64
C SER A 128 -5.79 18.03 -5.11
N GLU A 129 -4.62 17.46 -5.41
CA GLU A 129 -4.21 17.17 -6.79
C GLU A 129 -5.17 16.19 -7.47
N THR A 130 -5.50 15.10 -6.82
CA THR A 130 -6.38 14.04 -7.36
C THR A 130 -7.68 13.92 -6.57
N ASP A 131 -8.68 13.29 -7.17
CA ASP A 131 -9.99 13.09 -6.53
C ASP A 131 -9.92 12.11 -5.35
N ASN A 132 -8.90 11.23 -5.31
CA ASN A 132 -8.60 10.35 -4.18
C ASN A 132 -7.64 10.98 -3.16
N TYR A 133 -7.27 12.25 -3.34
CA TYR A 133 -6.38 13.02 -2.44
C TYR A 133 -4.96 12.46 -2.33
N MET A 134 -4.48 11.83 -3.40
CA MET A 134 -3.11 11.30 -3.52
C MET A 134 -2.24 12.20 -4.41
N PRO A 135 -0.89 12.13 -4.27
CA PRO A 135 0.01 12.77 -5.22
C PRO A 135 -0.15 12.20 -6.63
N LEU A 136 -0.35 13.04 -7.64
CA LEU A 136 -0.63 12.62 -9.01
C LEU A 136 0.49 11.77 -9.62
N ALA A 137 1.76 12.07 -9.33
CA ALA A 137 2.89 11.30 -9.86
C ALA A 137 2.86 9.83 -9.39
N LEU A 138 2.53 9.59 -8.11
CA LEU A 138 2.40 8.25 -7.55
C LEU A 138 1.14 7.55 -8.09
N ASP A 139 0.02 8.26 -8.13
CA ASP A 139 -1.26 7.73 -8.59
C ASP A 139 -1.14 7.24 -10.05
N LEU A 140 -0.48 8.01 -10.91
CA LEU A 140 -0.18 7.60 -12.29
C LEU A 140 0.79 6.40 -12.34
N ALA A 141 1.82 6.37 -11.47
CA ALA A 141 2.75 5.26 -11.42
C ALA A 141 2.05 3.95 -11.02
N HIS A 142 1.14 3.99 -10.04
CA HIS A 142 0.29 2.85 -9.68
C HIS A 142 -0.64 2.44 -10.84
N ALA A 143 -1.30 3.41 -11.46
CA ALA A 143 -2.25 3.15 -12.54
C ALA A 143 -1.60 2.45 -13.74
N LEU A 144 -0.37 2.81 -14.10
CA LEU A 144 0.40 2.14 -15.15
C LEU A 144 0.57 0.65 -14.86
N LEU A 145 0.90 0.29 -13.63
CA LEU A 145 1.15 -1.11 -13.26
C LEU A 145 -0.13 -1.91 -12.98
N ILE A 146 -1.16 -1.28 -12.45
CA ILE A 146 -2.50 -1.89 -12.31
C ILE A 146 -3.03 -2.27 -13.70
N GLU A 147 -2.92 -1.35 -14.68
CA GLU A 147 -3.38 -1.60 -16.04
C GLU A 147 -2.51 -2.64 -16.75
N LEU A 148 -1.19 -2.60 -16.57
CA LEU A 148 -0.28 -3.60 -17.11
C LEU A 148 -0.60 -5.01 -16.59
N ALA A 149 -0.90 -5.14 -15.28
CA ALA A 149 -1.33 -6.40 -14.68
C ALA A 149 -2.70 -6.87 -15.21
N ALA A 150 -3.62 -5.94 -15.47
CA ALA A 150 -4.91 -6.25 -16.11
C ALA A 150 -4.71 -6.80 -17.52
N ILE A 151 -3.90 -6.13 -18.36
CA ILE A 151 -3.55 -6.59 -19.71
C ILE A 151 -2.93 -7.98 -19.67
N ARG A 152 -2.01 -8.23 -18.72
CA ARG A 152 -1.39 -9.56 -18.55
C ARG A 152 -2.43 -10.64 -18.22
N ARG A 153 -3.39 -10.36 -17.35
CA ARG A 153 -4.45 -11.32 -16.97
C ARG A 153 -5.47 -11.55 -18.08
N GLU A 154 -5.80 -10.51 -18.87
CA GLU A 154 -6.66 -10.62 -20.04
C GLU A 154 -6.03 -11.54 -21.09
N ASN A 155 -4.71 -11.54 -21.22
CA ASN A 155 -3.90 -12.35 -22.13
C ASN A 155 -4.37 -12.26 -23.60
N ASN A 156 -4.82 -11.08 -24.01
CA ASN A 156 -5.37 -10.84 -25.35
C ASN A 156 -4.43 -10.03 -26.23
N GLU A 157 -4.10 -8.81 -25.80
CA GLU A 157 -3.33 -7.85 -26.60
C GLU A 157 -1.81 -8.07 -26.46
N ILE A 158 -1.32 -8.22 -25.20
CA ILE A 158 0.11 -8.41 -24.90
C ILE A 158 0.26 -9.74 -24.15
N LYS A 159 0.64 -10.79 -24.85
CA LYS A 159 0.65 -12.17 -24.33
C LYS A 159 1.95 -12.58 -23.63
N TYR A 160 3.01 -11.84 -23.85
CA TYR A 160 4.36 -12.15 -23.34
C TYR A 160 4.66 -11.55 -21.94
N LEU A 161 3.72 -10.84 -21.32
CA LEU A 161 3.96 -10.20 -20.02
C LEU A 161 4.08 -11.24 -18.90
N ARG A 162 5.08 -11.03 -18.04
CA ARG A 162 5.28 -11.76 -16.79
C ARG A 162 4.92 -10.87 -15.58
N PRO A 163 4.83 -11.43 -14.35
CA PRO A 163 4.27 -10.68 -13.21
C PRO A 163 5.08 -9.49 -12.72
N ASP A 164 6.41 -9.50 -12.85
CA ASP A 164 7.28 -8.45 -12.31
C ASP A 164 7.34 -7.23 -13.23
N ALA A 165 7.15 -6.05 -12.65
CA ALA A 165 7.30 -4.79 -13.37
C ALA A 165 7.53 -3.62 -12.40
N LYS A 166 8.12 -2.54 -12.93
CA LYS A 166 8.33 -1.26 -12.25
C LYS A 166 7.90 -0.11 -13.14
N SER A 167 7.39 0.95 -12.53
CA SER A 167 7.08 2.20 -13.21
C SER A 167 7.64 3.40 -12.46
N GLN A 168 7.93 4.47 -13.19
CA GLN A 168 8.31 5.75 -12.63
C GLN A 168 7.69 6.85 -13.49
N VAL A 169 7.09 7.85 -12.85
CA VAL A 169 6.49 9.01 -13.51
C VAL A 169 7.13 10.29 -12.97
N THR A 170 7.64 11.12 -13.87
CA THR A 170 8.17 12.44 -13.57
C THR A 170 7.20 13.50 -14.11
N LEU A 171 6.69 14.34 -13.22
CA LEU A 171 5.85 15.48 -13.56
C LEU A 171 6.62 16.79 -13.40
N GLU A 172 6.36 17.73 -14.29
CA GLU A 172 6.74 19.11 -14.10
C GLU A 172 5.60 19.87 -13.44
N TYR A 173 5.93 20.60 -12.36
CA TYR A 173 5.01 21.41 -11.57
C TYR A 173 5.35 22.90 -11.73
N SER A 174 4.33 23.74 -11.69
CA SER A 174 4.47 25.21 -11.58
C SER A 174 4.87 25.62 -10.16
N ASP A 175 5.18 26.90 -9.96
CA ASP A 175 5.54 27.47 -8.64
C ASP A 175 4.40 27.37 -7.61
N ASP A 176 3.15 27.24 -8.06
CA ASP A 176 1.94 27.05 -7.26
C ASP A 176 1.52 25.57 -7.15
N ASN A 177 2.45 24.67 -7.36
CA ASN A 177 2.27 23.21 -7.23
C ASN A 177 1.18 22.63 -8.15
N GLN A 178 0.95 23.22 -9.33
CA GLN A 178 0.03 22.63 -10.33
C GLN A 178 0.82 21.79 -11.34
N PRO A 179 0.36 20.57 -11.68
CA PRO A 179 1.02 19.73 -12.69
C PRO A 179 0.86 20.37 -14.08
N ILE A 180 1.98 20.58 -14.77
CA ILE A 180 2.04 21.22 -16.10
C ILE A 180 2.10 20.20 -17.22
N ARG A 181 2.95 19.18 -17.07
CA ARG A 181 3.15 18.10 -18.05
C ARG A 181 3.79 16.86 -17.43
N ILE A 182 3.63 15.75 -18.08
CA ILE A 182 4.45 14.56 -17.83
C ILE A 182 5.77 14.76 -18.58
N ASP A 183 6.89 14.82 -17.86
CA ASP A 183 8.22 14.93 -18.47
C ASP A 183 8.71 13.57 -18.98
N SER A 184 8.61 12.54 -18.13
CA SER A 184 9.07 11.20 -18.48
C SER A 184 8.26 10.10 -17.81
N ILE A 185 8.18 8.96 -18.51
CA ILE A 185 7.62 7.70 -18.00
C ILE A 185 8.67 6.61 -18.23
N VAL A 186 9.03 5.92 -17.13
CA VAL A 186 9.86 4.70 -17.18
C VAL A 186 8.97 3.50 -16.88
N ILE A 187 9.07 2.46 -17.70
CA ILE A 187 8.44 1.15 -17.46
C ILE A 187 9.47 0.07 -17.72
N SER A 188 9.69 -0.77 -16.70
CA SER A 188 10.46 -2.01 -16.84
C SER A 188 9.52 -3.16 -16.55
N THR A 189 9.25 -4.01 -17.55
CA THR A 189 8.36 -5.16 -17.42
C THR A 189 9.05 -6.45 -17.77
N GLN A 190 8.89 -7.45 -16.92
CA GLN A 190 9.32 -8.81 -17.18
C GLN A 190 8.48 -9.41 -18.32
N HIS A 191 9.12 -10.17 -19.21
CA HIS A 191 8.49 -10.73 -20.41
C HIS A 191 9.06 -12.11 -20.76
N ASP A 192 8.34 -12.86 -21.59
CA ASP A 192 8.85 -14.09 -22.18
C ASP A 192 10.01 -13.80 -23.16
N ASP A 193 10.86 -14.80 -23.37
CA ASP A 193 11.93 -14.75 -24.39
C ASP A 193 11.31 -15.25 -25.71
N PHE A 194 10.74 -14.33 -26.51
CA PHE A 194 9.87 -14.69 -27.64
C PHE A 194 10.46 -14.36 -29.03
N ASP A 195 11.58 -13.63 -29.08
CA ASP A 195 12.24 -13.24 -30.35
C ASP A 195 13.68 -12.80 -30.06
N SER A 196 14.38 -12.27 -31.06
CA SER A 196 15.67 -11.59 -30.84
C SER A 196 15.50 -10.39 -29.90
N GLU A 197 16.55 -10.05 -29.16
CA GLU A 197 16.48 -8.96 -28.16
C GLU A 197 16.02 -7.65 -28.78
N GLU A 198 16.55 -7.28 -29.96
CA GLU A 198 16.17 -6.05 -30.66
C GLU A 198 14.70 -6.04 -31.06
N ALA A 199 14.19 -7.15 -31.62
CA ALA A 199 12.78 -7.29 -32.01
C ALA A 199 11.84 -7.26 -30.79
N MET A 200 12.20 -7.96 -29.70
CA MET A 200 11.43 -7.94 -28.45
C MET A 200 11.33 -6.53 -27.89
N LEU A 201 12.44 -5.82 -27.76
CA LEU A 201 12.45 -4.46 -27.19
C LEU A 201 11.65 -3.48 -28.04
N ALA A 202 11.75 -3.57 -29.37
CA ALA A 202 10.95 -2.76 -30.29
C ALA A 202 9.45 -3.04 -30.11
N LYS A 203 9.06 -4.32 -30.04
CA LYS A 203 7.66 -4.73 -29.84
C LYS A 203 7.12 -4.32 -28.48
N ILE A 204 7.87 -4.53 -27.40
CA ILE A 204 7.48 -4.11 -26.05
C ILE A 204 7.25 -2.60 -26.00
N ARG A 205 8.15 -1.81 -26.61
CA ARG A 205 8.01 -0.36 -26.67
C ARG A 205 6.75 0.06 -27.44
N GLU A 206 6.50 -0.54 -28.60
CA GLU A 206 5.31 -0.29 -29.41
C GLU A 206 4.02 -0.58 -28.60
N ASP A 207 3.94 -1.74 -27.94
CA ASP A 207 2.76 -2.17 -27.20
C ASP A 207 2.52 -1.32 -25.95
N ILE A 208 3.57 -0.99 -25.21
CA ILE A 208 3.44 -0.12 -24.04
C ILE A 208 2.91 1.26 -24.43
N ILE A 209 3.49 1.88 -25.47
CA ILE A 209 3.07 3.21 -25.93
C ILE A 209 1.69 3.17 -26.63
N GLY A 210 1.44 2.14 -27.44
CA GLY A 210 0.23 2.03 -28.25
C GLY A 210 -0.99 1.45 -27.53
N ILE A 211 -0.80 0.66 -26.46
CA ILE A 211 -1.88 -0.04 -25.74
C ILE A 211 -1.99 0.46 -24.29
N LEU A 212 -0.91 0.33 -23.50
CA LEU A 212 -0.96 0.66 -22.08
C LEU A 212 -1.22 2.15 -21.82
N ILE A 213 -0.45 3.04 -22.48
CA ILE A 213 -0.57 4.48 -22.26
C ILE A 213 -1.97 5.02 -22.59
N PRO A 214 -2.61 4.66 -23.74
CA PRO A 214 -3.98 5.06 -24.03
C PRO A 214 -5.00 4.57 -22.99
N ARG A 215 -4.88 3.32 -22.51
CA ARG A 215 -5.76 2.77 -21.47
C ARG A 215 -5.64 3.55 -20.15
N VAL A 216 -4.42 3.89 -19.73
CA VAL A 216 -4.20 4.72 -18.53
C VAL A 216 -4.72 6.14 -18.75
N LYS A 217 -4.41 6.79 -19.88
CA LYS A 217 -4.90 8.14 -20.21
C LYS A 217 -6.42 8.22 -20.12
N ALA A 218 -7.14 7.21 -20.57
CA ALA A 218 -8.60 7.17 -20.53
C ALA A 218 -9.18 7.17 -19.12
N LYS A 219 -8.44 6.68 -18.13
CA LYS A 219 -8.82 6.70 -16.69
C LYS A 219 -8.61 8.05 -16.03
N TYR A 220 -7.88 8.96 -16.67
CA TYR A 220 -7.51 10.29 -16.15
C TYR A 220 -8.00 11.42 -17.07
N PRO A 221 -9.31 11.57 -17.29
CA PRO A 221 -9.83 12.58 -18.24
C PRO A 221 -9.46 14.01 -17.84
N LYS A 222 -9.41 14.32 -16.53
CA LYS A 222 -8.96 15.61 -15.99
C LYS A 222 -7.51 15.93 -16.37
N TYR A 223 -6.66 14.91 -16.46
CA TYR A 223 -5.22 15.03 -16.74
C TYR A 223 -4.83 14.53 -18.13
N ALA A 224 -5.81 14.26 -19.02
CA ALA A 224 -5.54 13.77 -20.36
C ALA A 224 -4.62 14.70 -21.17
N HIS A 225 -4.64 16.02 -20.89
CA HIS A 225 -3.81 17.04 -21.52
C HIS A 225 -2.32 16.93 -21.15
N LEU A 226 -1.99 16.28 -20.04
CA LEU A 226 -0.59 16.04 -19.61
C LEU A 226 0.08 14.94 -20.47
N PHE A 227 -0.73 14.04 -21.07
CA PHE A 227 -0.26 12.99 -21.98
C PHE A 227 -0.11 13.56 -23.40
N ASN A 228 0.97 14.26 -23.64
CA ASN A 228 1.29 14.91 -24.91
C ASN A 228 2.52 14.25 -25.58
N ASP A 229 2.83 14.68 -26.81
CA ASP A 229 3.91 14.11 -27.62
C ASP A 229 5.32 14.39 -27.07
N GLY A 230 5.45 15.25 -26.05
CA GLY A 230 6.73 15.61 -25.45
C GLY A 230 7.22 14.64 -24.36
N ILE A 231 6.47 13.58 -24.08
CA ILE A 231 6.85 12.61 -23.03
C ILE A 231 8.06 11.78 -23.46
N LYS A 232 9.07 11.72 -22.59
CA LYS A 232 10.23 10.85 -22.77
C LYS A 232 9.90 9.45 -22.23
N PHE A 233 9.74 8.48 -23.11
CA PHE A 233 9.48 7.09 -22.72
C PHE A 233 10.76 6.28 -22.61
N HIS A 234 11.02 5.68 -21.45
CA HIS A 234 12.09 4.74 -21.17
C HIS A 234 11.47 3.35 -20.89
N ILE A 235 11.39 2.51 -21.92
CA ILE A 235 10.77 1.18 -21.83
C ILE A 235 11.86 0.14 -21.87
N ASN A 236 11.95 -0.71 -20.82
CA ASN A 236 13.02 -1.69 -20.59
C ASN A 236 14.41 -1.12 -20.95
N PRO A 237 14.84 0.00 -20.33
CA PRO A 237 16.02 0.74 -20.78
C PRO A 237 17.34 -0.02 -20.59
N THR A 238 17.35 -1.10 -19.82
CA THR A 238 18.52 -1.96 -19.57
C THR A 238 18.64 -3.12 -20.56
N GLY A 239 17.69 -3.27 -21.50
CA GLY A 239 17.60 -4.41 -22.39
C GLY A 239 16.52 -5.41 -22.00
N LYS A 240 16.65 -6.67 -22.40
CA LYS A 240 15.66 -7.71 -22.10
C LYS A 240 15.53 -7.97 -20.61
N PHE A 241 14.30 -8.25 -20.18
CA PHE A 241 13.96 -8.51 -18.78
C PHE A 241 13.19 -9.84 -18.67
N VAL A 242 13.85 -10.96 -18.96
CA VAL A 242 13.30 -12.32 -18.88
C VAL A 242 13.48 -12.88 -17.48
N ILE A 243 14.66 -12.70 -16.89
CA ILE A 243 14.95 -13.07 -15.50
C ILE A 243 14.42 -11.95 -14.59
N GLY A 244 13.41 -12.25 -13.79
CA GLY A 244 12.79 -11.29 -12.89
C GLY A 244 12.01 -11.99 -11.79
N GLY A 245 11.23 -11.22 -11.02
CA GLY A 245 10.56 -11.71 -9.84
C GLY A 245 11.56 -12.22 -8.79
N PRO A 246 11.16 -13.11 -7.87
CA PRO A 246 12.02 -13.64 -6.82
C PRO A 246 13.27 -14.39 -7.31
N HIS A 247 13.28 -14.81 -8.58
CA HIS A 247 14.48 -15.38 -9.20
C HIS A 247 15.50 -14.29 -9.58
N GLY A 248 15.05 -13.12 -9.98
CA GLY A 248 15.94 -12.01 -10.36
C GLY A 248 16.51 -11.26 -9.14
N ASP A 249 15.69 -11.08 -8.10
CA ASP A 249 16.08 -10.36 -6.88
C ASP A 249 15.31 -10.89 -5.67
N THR A 250 15.93 -10.86 -4.50
CA THR A 250 15.32 -11.28 -3.24
C THR A 250 14.32 -10.24 -2.74
N GLY A 251 13.12 -10.67 -2.38
CA GLY A 251 12.07 -9.85 -1.79
C GLY A 251 11.93 -10.05 -0.29
N LEU A 252 11.59 -8.98 0.40
CA LEU A 252 11.31 -8.96 1.84
C LEU A 252 10.10 -8.08 2.14
N THR A 253 9.30 -8.48 3.13
CA THR A 253 8.21 -7.68 3.66
C THR A 253 8.71 -6.31 4.13
N GLY A 254 7.99 -5.24 3.74
CA GLY A 254 8.24 -3.89 4.22
C GLY A 254 9.41 -3.15 3.56
N ARG A 255 9.87 -3.57 2.38
CA ARG A 255 10.93 -2.88 1.63
C ARG A 255 10.42 -1.91 0.55
N LYS A 256 9.11 -1.72 0.43
CA LYS A 256 8.49 -0.78 -0.54
C LYS A 256 7.61 0.26 0.14
N ILE A 257 8.00 0.69 1.34
CA ILE A 257 7.21 1.57 2.21
C ILE A 257 6.86 2.93 1.58
N ILE A 258 7.68 3.45 0.70
CA ILE A 258 7.40 4.71 -0.02
C ILE A 258 6.35 4.50 -1.12
N VAL A 259 6.42 3.37 -1.83
CA VAL A 259 5.40 2.93 -2.80
C VAL A 259 4.06 2.66 -2.09
N ASP A 260 4.12 2.11 -0.88
CA ASP A 260 2.95 1.81 -0.05
C ASP A 260 2.22 3.06 0.45
N THR A 261 2.88 4.22 0.47
CA THR A 261 2.38 5.45 1.07
C THR A 261 2.20 6.59 0.07
N TYR A 262 3.13 7.54 -0.03
CA TYR A 262 2.90 8.81 -0.74
C TYR A 262 3.94 9.09 -1.84
N GLY A 263 4.76 8.11 -2.24
CA GLY A 263 5.71 8.25 -3.35
C GLY A 263 6.78 9.34 -3.15
N GLY A 264 7.08 9.67 -1.88
CA GLY A 264 8.07 10.70 -1.53
C GLY A 264 7.50 12.11 -1.32
N LYS A 265 6.21 12.36 -1.58
CA LYS A 265 5.57 13.67 -1.28
C LYS A 265 5.31 13.85 0.22
N GLY A 266 4.84 12.82 0.89
CA GLY A 266 4.67 12.79 2.35
C GLY A 266 5.83 12.08 3.04
N ALA A 267 6.12 12.48 4.29
CA ALA A 267 7.08 11.78 5.14
C ALA A 267 6.59 10.36 5.50
N HIS A 268 7.53 9.52 5.91
CA HIS A 268 7.27 8.16 6.39
C HIS A 268 8.03 7.90 7.71
N GLY A 269 7.39 7.20 8.65
CA GLY A 269 7.99 6.90 9.96
C GLY A 269 9.03 5.78 9.97
N GLY A 270 9.13 5.02 8.86
CA GLY A 270 10.07 3.91 8.67
C GLY A 270 9.50 2.53 8.97
N GLY A 271 8.36 2.42 9.66
CA GLY A 271 7.73 1.14 9.98
C GLY A 271 6.97 0.53 8.80
N ALA A 272 7.21 -0.74 8.51
CA ALA A 272 6.43 -1.50 7.53
C ALA A 272 4.97 -1.68 7.98
N PHE A 273 4.04 -1.79 7.03
CA PHE A 273 2.62 -2.06 7.30
C PHE A 273 2.29 -3.56 7.19
N SER A 274 2.62 -4.16 6.04
CA SER A 274 2.33 -5.57 5.77
C SER A 274 2.96 -6.48 6.81
N GLY A 275 2.27 -7.57 7.13
CA GLY A 275 2.70 -8.53 8.14
C GLY A 275 2.38 -8.16 9.59
N LYS A 276 1.80 -6.99 9.85
CA LYS A 276 1.47 -6.49 11.19
C LYS A 276 -0.05 -6.45 11.43
N ASP A 277 -0.51 -7.03 12.54
CA ASP A 277 -1.90 -6.87 13.02
C ASP A 277 -2.15 -5.44 13.52
N PRO A 278 -3.43 -5.01 13.69
CA PRO A 278 -3.77 -3.61 14.02
C PRO A 278 -3.29 -3.11 15.38
N SER A 279 -2.82 -3.94 16.30
CA SER A 279 -2.21 -3.48 17.54
C SER A 279 -0.85 -2.80 17.34
N LYS A 280 -0.23 -2.99 16.18
CA LYS A 280 1.00 -2.34 15.79
C LYS A 280 0.68 -0.97 15.20
N VAL A 281 1.01 0.08 15.97
CA VAL A 281 0.69 1.48 15.60
C VAL A 281 1.36 1.94 14.32
N ASP A 282 2.48 1.32 13.91
CA ASP A 282 3.11 1.57 12.59
C ASP A 282 2.09 1.50 11.47
N ARG A 283 1.16 0.54 11.52
CA ARG A 283 0.11 0.35 10.54
C ARG A 283 -1.15 1.11 10.89
N SER A 284 -1.73 0.87 12.07
CA SER A 284 -3.04 1.40 12.45
C SER A 284 -3.05 2.92 12.56
N ALA A 285 -2.01 3.52 13.15
CA ALA A 285 -1.93 4.96 13.30
C ALA A 285 -1.52 5.67 11.99
N ALA A 286 -0.78 5.02 11.08
CA ALA A 286 -0.56 5.54 9.73
C ALA A 286 -1.87 5.63 8.94
N TYR A 287 -2.76 4.64 9.08
CA TYR A 287 -4.10 4.69 8.49
C TYR A 287 -4.94 5.81 9.10
N ALA A 288 -4.88 5.98 10.42
CA ALA A 288 -5.62 7.02 11.11
C ALA A 288 -5.12 8.44 10.74
N THR A 289 -3.82 8.66 10.62
CA THR A 289 -3.27 9.95 10.17
C THR A 289 -3.62 10.26 8.71
N ARG A 290 -3.67 9.24 7.84
CA ARG A 290 -4.19 9.39 6.47
C ARG A 290 -5.64 9.83 6.47
N HIS A 291 -6.49 9.21 7.28
CA HIS A 291 -7.89 9.59 7.40
C HIS A 291 -8.06 11.05 7.86
N ILE A 292 -7.29 11.49 8.84
CA ILE A 292 -7.27 12.89 9.29
C ILE A 292 -6.89 13.80 8.13
N ALA A 293 -5.74 13.55 7.49
CA ALA A 293 -5.22 14.38 6.41
C ALA A 293 -6.25 14.52 5.26
N LYS A 294 -6.86 13.40 4.86
CA LYS A 294 -7.86 13.37 3.78
C LYS A 294 -9.11 14.17 4.14
N ASN A 295 -9.63 14.03 5.37
CA ASN A 295 -10.81 14.76 5.82
C ASN A 295 -10.54 16.27 5.98
N LEU A 296 -9.32 16.69 6.38
CA LEU A 296 -8.94 18.10 6.44
C LEU A 296 -8.96 18.75 5.04
N VAL A 297 -8.34 18.10 4.04
CA VAL A 297 -8.33 18.61 2.66
C VAL A 297 -9.73 18.61 2.07
N ALA A 298 -10.49 17.53 2.24
CA ALA A 298 -11.86 17.41 1.73
C ALA A 298 -12.83 18.43 2.37
N ALA A 299 -12.63 18.76 3.65
CA ALA A 299 -13.41 19.80 4.33
C ALA A 299 -13.05 21.24 3.87
N GLY A 300 -11.93 21.42 3.16
CA GLY A 300 -11.51 22.73 2.69
C GLY A 300 -10.63 23.50 3.67
N VAL A 301 -10.11 22.86 4.72
CA VAL A 301 -9.19 23.48 5.69
C VAL A 301 -7.89 23.92 5.02
N CYS A 302 -7.38 23.12 4.09
CA CYS A 302 -6.16 23.37 3.33
C CYS A 302 -6.19 22.64 1.99
N SER A 303 -5.22 22.89 1.10
CA SER A 303 -5.09 22.16 -0.17
C SER A 303 -4.10 21.00 -0.09
N GLU A 304 -3.20 21.03 0.90
CA GLU A 304 -2.17 20.04 1.14
C GLU A 304 -1.89 19.96 2.64
N VAL A 305 -1.69 18.76 3.18
CA VAL A 305 -1.40 18.60 4.61
C VAL A 305 -0.61 17.34 4.91
N LEU A 306 0.34 17.47 5.82
CA LEU A 306 1.01 16.36 6.52
C LEU A 306 0.56 16.35 7.97
N VAL A 307 0.18 15.18 8.46
CA VAL A 307 -0.17 14.92 9.86
C VAL A 307 0.79 13.90 10.44
N GLN A 308 1.45 14.20 11.54
CA GLN A 308 2.27 13.25 12.28
C GLN A 308 1.60 12.92 13.62
N VAL A 309 1.66 11.66 14.02
CA VAL A 309 1.38 11.20 15.40
C VAL A 309 2.56 10.43 15.92
N SER A 310 2.80 10.49 17.22
CA SER A 310 3.88 9.71 17.88
C SER A 310 3.39 9.02 19.14
N TYR A 311 3.96 7.84 19.42
CA TYR A 311 3.62 7.03 20.59
C TYR A 311 4.88 6.61 21.35
N ALA A 312 4.71 6.42 22.68
CA ALA A 312 5.61 5.65 23.49
C ALA A 312 5.05 4.23 23.70
N ILE A 313 5.92 3.22 23.72
CA ILE A 313 5.51 1.83 23.92
C ILE A 313 4.71 1.69 25.22
N GLY A 314 3.61 0.94 25.19
CA GLY A 314 2.75 0.68 26.34
C GLY A 314 1.88 1.86 26.79
N VAL A 315 1.93 3.01 26.11
CA VAL A 315 1.13 4.20 26.42
C VAL A 315 -0.02 4.32 25.42
N ALA A 316 -1.26 4.50 25.92
CA ALA A 316 -2.44 4.62 25.07
C ALA A 316 -2.55 6.00 24.41
N GLN A 317 -2.27 7.06 25.15
CA GLN A 317 -2.33 8.42 24.60
C GLN A 317 -1.14 8.68 23.67
N PRO A 318 -1.36 9.32 22.50
CA PRO A 318 -0.24 9.78 21.69
C PRO A 318 0.60 10.79 22.46
N MET A 319 1.91 10.83 22.17
CA MET A 319 2.84 11.81 22.73
C MET A 319 2.63 13.20 22.13
N GLY A 320 2.04 13.27 20.94
CA GLY A 320 1.70 14.51 20.28
C GLY A 320 1.18 14.30 18.86
N ILE A 321 0.48 15.31 18.36
CA ILE A 321 0.03 15.43 16.98
C ILE A 321 0.65 16.70 16.41
N TYR A 322 1.31 16.57 15.26
CA TYR A 322 1.86 17.68 14.50
C TYR A 322 1.15 17.78 13.16
N VAL A 323 0.86 19.00 12.73
CA VAL A 323 0.24 19.29 11.44
C VAL A 323 1.12 20.29 10.68
N ASN A 324 1.28 20.09 9.39
CA ASN A 324 1.91 21.04 8.48
C ASN A 324 1.04 21.16 7.22
N THR A 325 0.47 22.32 7.00
CA THR A 325 -0.36 22.63 5.81
C THR A 325 0.46 23.16 4.63
N TYR A 326 1.78 23.19 4.73
CA TYR A 326 2.69 23.75 3.70
C TYR A 326 2.31 25.18 3.25
N GLY A 327 1.71 25.96 4.16
CA GLY A 327 1.25 27.30 3.85
C GLY A 327 -0.06 27.36 3.03
N THR A 328 -0.75 26.24 2.84
CA THR A 328 -2.01 26.17 2.06
C THR A 328 -3.26 26.30 2.92
N SER A 329 -3.14 26.65 4.22
CA SER A 329 -4.28 26.87 5.12
C SER A 329 -5.27 27.91 4.54
N LYS A 330 -6.57 27.59 4.61
CA LYS A 330 -7.67 28.44 4.11
C LYS A 330 -8.57 28.95 5.24
N VAL A 331 -8.24 28.65 6.50
CA VAL A 331 -9.09 28.92 7.67
C VAL A 331 -8.56 30.00 8.60
N GLY A 332 -7.50 30.73 8.21
CA GLY A 332 -6.92 31.81 9.02
C GLY A 332 -6.27 31.35 10.34
N LEU A 333 -6.07 30.05 10.52
CA LEU A 333 -5.39 29.44 11.66
C LEU A 333 -3.99 28.98 11.26
N ASN A 334 -3.06 29.03 12.21
CA ASN A 334 -1.74 28.42 12.03
C ASN A 334 -1.78 26.90 12.28
N ASP A 335 -0.73 26.21 11.88
CA ASP A 335 -0.67 24.73 11.94
C ASP A 335 -0.81 24.18 13.36
N SER A 336 -0.32 24.89 14.40
CA SER A 336 -0.47 24.48 15.80
C SER A 336 -1.92 24.61 16.29
N GLU A 337 -2.65 25.63 15.83
CA GLU A 337 -4.07 25.80 16.14
C GLU A 337 -4.91 24.73 15.43
N ILE A 338 -4.55 24.38 14.18
CA ILE A 338 -5.16 23.27 13.44
C ILE A 338 -4.93 21.96 14.18
N ALA A 339 -3.70 21.68 14.63
CA ALA A 339 -3.36 20.47 15.38
C ALA A 339 -4.21 20.30 16.65
N LYS A 340 -4.42 21.35 17.43
CA LYS A 340 -5.28 21.32 18.63
C LYS A 340 -6.73 20.97 18.32
N LYS A 341 -7.27 21.47 17.19
CA LYS A 341 -8.62 21.10 16.75
C LYS A 341 -8.68 19.66 16.28
N VAL A 342 -7.64 19.15 15.60
CA VAL A 342 -7.52 17.74 15.20
C VAL A 342 -7.53 16.84 16.43
N GLU A 343 -6.76 17.14 17.48
CA GLU A 343 -6.76 16.39 18.75
C GLU A 343 -8.15 16.31 19.40
N ALA A 344 -8.94 17.36 19.31
CA ALA A 344 -10.29 17.41 19.87
C ALA A 344 -11.33 16.60 19.05
N ILE A 345 -11.09 16.40 17.75
CA ILE A 345 -12.02 15.71 16.84
C ILE A 345 -11.71 14.21 16.79
N PHE A 346 -10.41 13.83 16.76
CA PHE A 346 -9.96 12.48 16.46
C PHE A 346 -9.31 11.81 17.66
N ASP A 347 -9.96 10.81 18.21
CA ASP A 347 -9.35 9.96 19.24
C ASP A 347 -8.29 9.05 18.58
N MET A 348 -7.04 9.28 18.94
CA MET A 348 -5.87 8.58 18.37
C MET A 348 -5.33 7.50 19.30
N ARG A 349 -6.07 7.08 20.33
CA ARG A 349 -5.70 5.91 21.12
C ARG A 349 -5.77 4.64 20.28
N PRO A 350 -4.84 3.67 20.42
CA PRO A 350 -4.79 2.47 19.55
C PRO A 350 -6.13 1.73 19.45
N TYR A 351 -6.81 1.49 20.56
CA TYR A 351 -8.11 0.80 20.56
C TYR A 351 -9.21 1.60 19.86
N ALA A 352 -9.22 2.92 19.99
CA ALA A 352 -10.17 3.79 19.29
C ALA A 352 -9.96 3.74 17.76
N ILE A 353 -8.70 3.69 17.31
CA ILE A 353 -8.33 3.53 15.92
C ILE A 353 -8.80 2.16 15.38
N GLU A 354 -8.47 1.07 16.09
CA GLU A 354 -8.89 -0.29 15.71
C GLU A 354 -10.40 -0.40 15.56
N THR A 355 -11.15 0.18 16.48
CA THR A 355 -12.62 0.15 16.50
C THR A 355 -13.22 0.99 15.38
N ARG A 356 -12.76 2.24 15.23
CA ARG A 356 -13.25 3.18 14.21
C ARG A 356 -13.11 2.63 12.80
N PHE A 357 -12.00 2.02 12.49
CA PHE A 357 -11.73 1.48 11.15
C PHE A 357 -12.01 -0.02 11.02
N LYS A 358 -12.54 -0.66 12.06
CA LYS A 358 -12.88 -2.11 12.05
C LYS A 358 -11.66 -2.98 11.71
N LEU A 359 -10.47 -2.62 12.19
CA LEU A 359 -9.19 -3.23 11.78
C LEU A 359 -9.02 -4.68 12.23
N ARG A 360 -9.86 -5.21 13.13
CA ARG A 360 -9.86 -6.62 13.52
C ARG A 360 -10.55 -7.54 12.51
N ASN A 361 -10.86 -7.04 11.32
CA ASN A 361 -11.39 -7.83 10.22
C ASN A 361 -10.30 -8.20 9.20
N PRO A 362 -10.50 -9.26 8.41
CA PRO A 362 -9.55 -9.68 7.38
C PRO A 362 -9.63 -8.79 6.14
N ILE A 363 -8.99 -7.61 6.19
CA ILE A 363 -9.05 -6.53 5.19
C ILE A 363 -7.70 -6.14 4.62
N TYR A 364 -6.67 -6.96 4.84
CA TYR A 364 -5.28 -6.58 4.60
C TYR A 364 -4.69 -7.05 3.27
N SER A 365 -5.12 -8.19 2.73
CA SER A 365 -4.62 -8.71 1.46
C SER A 365 -4.75 -7.69 0.30
N GLU A 366 -5.86 -6.93 0.29
CA GLU A 366 -6.14 -5.94 -0.75
C GLU A 366 -5.29 -4.66 -0.61
N THR A 367 -4.59 -4.48 0.51
CA THR A 367 -3.69 -3.34 0.73
C THR A 367 -2.27 -3.59 0.23
N ALA A 368 -1.86 -4.86 0.13
CA ALA A 368 -0.48 -5.26 -0.01
C ALA A 368 0.15 -5.00 -1.40
N ALA A 369 -0.61 -4.51 -2.37
CA ALA A 369 -0.12 -4.13 -3.69
C ALA A 369 -0.71 -2.80 -4.15
N TYR A 370 0.08 -2.01 -4.90
CA TYR A 370 -0.34 -0.71 -5.46
C TYR A 370 -0.79 0.31 -4.40
N GLY A 371 -0.08 0.38 -3.27
CA GLY A 371 -0.30 1.31 -2.17
C GLY A 371 -1.42 0.94 -1.21
N HIS A 372 -1.31 1.44 0.02
CA HIS A 372 -2.31 1.28 1.09
C HIS A 372 -3.33 2.42 1.11
N PHE A 373 -3.10 3.49 0.36
CA PHE A 373 -3.90 4.72 0.34
C PHE A 373 -4.44 5.04 -1.05
N GLY A 374 -5.44 5.93 -1.09
CA GLY A 374 -6.06 6.40 -2.33
C GLY A 374 -7.04 5.44 -2.97
N LYS A 375 -7.40 4.35 -2.31
CA LYS A 375 -8.36 3.37 -2.81
C LYS A 375 -9.77 3.67 -2.27
N GLU A 376 -10.79 3.28 -3.02
CA GLU A 376 -12.17 3.47 -2.61
C GLU A 376 -12.60 2.46 -1.52
N SER A 377 -13.27 2.97 -0.47
CA SER A 377 -13.87 2.09 0.55
C SER A 377 -15.05 1.33 -0.05
N LYS A 378 -15.05 0.01 0.12
CA LYS A 378 -16.10 -0.87 -0.40
C LYS A 378 -16.30 -2.09 0.47
N THR A 379 -17.53 -2.61 0.49
CA THR A 379 -17.84 -3.87 1.18
C THR A 379 -17.72 -5.03 0.20
N ILE A 380 -17.05 -6.09 0.64
CA ILE A 380 -16.89 -7.33 -0.11
C ILE A 380 -17.13 -8.54 0.79
N SER A 381 -17.45 -9.68 0.17
CA SER A 381 -17.54 -10.98 0.84
C SER A 381 -16.25 -11.77 0.58
N LYS A 382 -15.62 -12.27 1.66
CA LYS A 382 -14.39 -13.08 1.62
C LYS A 382 -14.65 -14.43 2.30
N THR A 383 -14.21 -15.50 1.68
CA THR A 383 -14.29 -16.85 2.25
C THR A 383 -12.91 -17.36 2.60
N PHE A 384 -12.76 -17.84 3.82
CA PHE A 384 -11.52 -18.39 4.38
C PHE A 384 -11.70 -19.85 4.73
N ILE A 385 -10.65 -20.64 4.57
CA ILE A 385 -10.66 -22.09 4.86
C ILE A 385 -9.57 -22.35 5.90
N SER A 386 -9.96 -22.97 7.03
CA SER A 386 -9.02 -23.40 8.07
C SER A 386 -8.28 -24.69 7.68
N HIS A 387 -7.26 -25.07 8.47
CA HIS A 387 -6.47 -26.27 8.21
C HIS A 387 -7.31 -27.56 8.19
N ASP A 388 -8.34 -27.64 9.01
CA ASP A 388 -9.27 -28.81 9.12
C ASP A 388 -10.41 -28.77 8.08
N GLY A 389 -10.37 -27.84 7.12
CA GLY A 389 -11.32 -27.73 6.03
C GLY A 389 -12.61 -26.96 6.35
N ASN A 390 -12.75 -26.42 7.57
CA ASN A 390 -13.89 -25.57 7.90
C ASN A 390 -13.78 -24.24 7.14
N SER A 391 -14.90 -23.76 6.59
CA SER A 391 -14.96 -22.49 5.89
C SER A 391 -15.74 -21.44 6.70
N VAL A 392 -15.28 -20.21 6.64
CA VAL A 392 -15.99 -19.05 7.16
C VAL A 392 -16.08 -17.97 6.08
N THR A 393 -17.28 -17.44 5.87
CA THR A 393 -17.48 -16.30 4.97
C THR A 393 -17.75 -15.05 5.81
N LYS A 394 -17.02 -13.98 5.54
CA LYS A 394 -17.16 -12.69 6.21
C LYS A 394 -17.46 -11.60 5.20
N GLU A 395 -18.43 -10.75 5.53
CA GLU A 395 -18.63 -9.48 4.84
C GLU A 395 -17.75 -8.44 5.53
N VAL A 396 -16.84 -7.82 4.78
CA VAL A 396 -15.84 -6.88 5.31
C VAL A 396 -15.82 -5.60 4.50
N GLU A 397 -15.57 -4.50 5.19
CA GLU A 397 -15.44 -3.18 4.58
C GLU A 397 -13.95 -2.84 4.43
N LEU A 398 -13.49 -2.75 3.18
CA LEU A 398 -12.10 -2.43 2.83
C LEU A 398 -11.86 -0.92 2.89
N PHE A 399 -10.60 -0.52 3.13
CA PHE A 399 -10.11 0.86 3.07
C PHE A 399 -10.96 1.85 3.89
N THR A 400 -11.38 1.45 5.08
CA THR A 400 -12.24 2.25 5.96
C THR A 400 -11.63 3.60 6.33
N TRP A 401 -10.29 3.71 6.35
CA TRP A 401 -9.55 4.94 6.59
C TRP A 401 -9.56 5.92 5.41
N GLU A 402 -10.07 5.51 4.26
CA GLU A 402 -10.25 6.40 3.10
C GLU A 402 -11.62 7.09 3.06
N LYS A 403 -12.48 6.87 4.06
CA LYS A 403 -13.79 7.51 4.15
C LYS A 403 -13.70 9.00 4.43
N LEU A 404 -14.71 9.75 3.96
CA LEU A 404 -14.89 11.17 4.20
C LEU A 404 -15.99 11.42 5.27
N ASP A 405 -16.06 10.55 6.25
CA ASP A 405 -17.13 10.51 7.26
C ASP A 405 -16.92 11.52 8.41
N HIS A 406 -15.80 12.24 8.44
CA HIS A 406 -15.51 13.31 9.40
C HIS A 406 -15.51 14.71 8.79
N VAL A 407 -15.84 14.85 7.49
CA VAL A 407 -15.85 16.16 6.79
C VAL A 407 -16.75 17.16 7.49
N ASP A 408 -17.97 16.77 7.86
CA ASP A 408 -18.92 17.67 8.51
C ASP A 408 -18.48 18.07 9.92
N ALA A 409 -17.93 17.13 10.70
CA ALA A 409 -17.35 17.42 12.01
C ALA A 409 -16.15 18.39 11.91
N VAL A 410 -15.29 18.18 10.92
CA VAL A 410 -14.18 19.09 10.63
C VAL A 410 -14.71 20.46 10.24
N LYS A 411 -15.64 20.56 9.28
CA LYS A 411 -16.24 21.86 8.89
C LYS A 411 -16.81 22.59 10.08
N SER A 412 -17.60 21.92 10.92
CA SER A 412 -18.19 22.52 12.13
C SER A 412 -17.10 23.05 13.08
N ALA A 413 -16.05 22.28 13.33
CA ALA A 413 -14.97 22.69 14.23
C ALA A 413 -14.14 23.87 13.70
N PHE A 414 -14.02 24.00 12.37
CA PHE A 414 -13.26 25.07 11.73
C PHE A 414 -14.11 26.27 11.28
N GLY A 415 -15.44 26.21 11.41
CA GLY A 415 -16.35 27.29 11.01
C GLY A 415 -16.49 27.43 9.49
N LEU A 416 -16.46 26.33 8.75
CA LEU A 416 -16.57 26.25 7.28
C LEU A 416 -17.99 25.89 6.85
#